data_b2e5f8d22939dfd4967caea9e7267903
#
_entry.id   b2e5f8d22939dfd4967caea9e7267903
#
_cell.length_a   1.000
_cell.length_b   1.000
_cell.length_c   1.000
_cell.angle_alpha   90.00
_cell.angle_beta   90.00
_cell.angle_gamma   90.00
#
_symmetry.space_group_name_H-M   'P 1'
#
loop_
_entity.id
_entity.type
_entity.pdbx_description
1 polymer ?
#
loop_
_entity_poly.entity_id
_entity_poly.type
_entity_poly.pdbx_seq_one_letter_code
_entity_poly.pdbx_strand_id
1 'polypeptide(L)'
;KTPEGQAPEEIIMDQHEEVEAVESDASAEQVDPRDEKIANLEAQLAEAETRERDSVLRIKAEMENLRRRTELDVEKAHKFALEKFVNELLPVLDSLDRALEVADKDNDAMAAMVEGIELTRKSMLDVVAKFGVQVVADIDVPMDPNVHQAIAMVESDDVAAGNVLMVMQKGYTLHGRTIRAAMVSVAKAKG
;
A
#
# COMPACT_ATOMS: atom_id res chain seq x y z
N LYS A 1 -35.45 -45.21 52.04
CA LYS A 1 -36.38 -45.30 53.20
C LYS A 1 -37.16 -44.02 53.25
N THR A 2 -38.35 -44.07 52.67
CA THR A 2 -39.54 -43.30 52.95
C THR A 2 -40.05 -43.71 54.36
N PRO A 3 -40.91 -43.05 55.04
CA PRO A 3 -42.28 -42.68 54.62
C PRO A 3 -42.72 -41.29 55.14
N GLU A 4 -43.64 -40.61 54.43
CA GLU A 4 -45.10 -40.69 54.54
C GLU A 4 -45.67 -40.06 55.80
N GLY A 5 -46.66 -39.18 55.58
CA GLY A 5 -47.82 -39.02 56.43
C GLY A 5 -48.41 -37.63 56.48
N GLN A 6 -49.34 -37.31 55.56
CA GLN A 6 -50.77 -37.08 55.84
C GLN A 6 -51.17 -35.75 56.45
N ALA A 7 -52.02 -35.10 55.68
CA ALA A 7 -53.00 -34.09 56.13
C ALA A 7 -54.04 -34.71 57.05
N PRO A 8 -54.93 -34.00 57.75
CA PRO A 8 -56.15 -33.47 57.11
C PRO A 8 -56.73 -32.16 57.72
N GLU A 9 -57.61 -31.58 56.89
CA GLU A 9 -59.00 -31.09 57.09
C GLU A 9 -59.29 -29.90 58.00
N GLU A 10 -59.87 -28.92 57.30
CA GLU A 10 -61.17 -28.24 57.48
C GLU A 10 -61.51 -27.66 58.86
N ILE A 11 -61.98 -26.40 58.82
CA ILE A 11 -63.34 -25.95 59.20
C ILE A 11 -63.52 -24.46 58.97
N ILE A 12 -64.63 -24.17 58.31
CA ILE A 12 -65.40 -22.98 57.95
C ILE A 12 -65.70 -22.08 59.15
N MET A 13 -65.70 -20.75 58.94
CA MET A 13 -66.84 -19.87 59.21
C MET A 13 -66.43 -18.36 59.10
N ASP A 14 -66.96 -17.77 58.10
CA ASP A 14 -67.83 -16.60 57.99
C ASP A 14 -67.81 -15.59 59.18
N GLN A 15 -67.42 -14.38 58.85
CA GLN A 15 -68.10 -13.17 59.32
C GLN A 15 -67.65 -11.92 58.53
N HIS A 16 -68.63 -11.27 58.00
CA HIS A 16 -68.63 -9.94 57.43
C HIS A 16 -68.02 -8.94 58.37
N GLU A 17 -67.12 -8.11 57.83
CA GLU A 17 -66.92 -6.78 58.38
C GLU A 17 -66.56 -5.84 57.19
N GLU A 18 -67.38 -4.83 57.07
CA GLU A 18 -67.28 -3.69 56.17
C GLU A 18 -65.88 -3.06 56.33
N VAL A 19 -65.16 -2.96 55.23
CA VAL A 19 -63.99 -2.13 55.22
C VAL A 19 -64.26 -0.98 54.28
N GLU A 20 -64.29 0.19 54.91
CA GLU A 20 -64.31 1.51 54.28
C GLU A 20 -63.33 1.59 53.10
N ALA A 21 -63.87 2.07 52.00
CA ALA A 21 -63.08 2.50 50.86
C ALA A 21 -62.13 3.64 51.30
N VAL A 22 -60.85 3.32 51.50
CA VAL A 22 -59.82 4.35 51.56
C VAL A 22 -59.59 4.73 50.09
N GLU A 23 -60.15 5.87 49.71
CA GLU A 23 -59.71 6.60 48.55
C GLU A 23 -58.19 6.83 48.68
N SER A 24 -57.40 6.08 47.96
CA SER A 24 -56.01 6.42 47.72
C SER A 24 -55.99 7.64 46.82
N ASP A 25 -55.84 8.78 47.44
CA ASP A 25 -55.45 10.01 46.78
C ASP A 25 -54.12 9.76 46.02
N ALA A 26 -54.23 9.36 44.80
CA ALA A 26 -53.12 9.38 43.86
C ALA A 26 -52.85 10.85 43.56
N SER A 27 -52.13 11.50 44.45
CA SER A 27 -51.48 12.76 44.14
C SER A 27 -50.53 12.49 42.97
N ALA A 28 -50.95 12.81 41.77
CA ALA A 28 -50.06 12.94 40.64
C ALA A 28 -48.94 13.89 41.08
N GLU A 29 -47.77 13.36 41.38
CA GLU A 29 -46.56 14.15 41.59
C GLU A 29 -46.42 15.04 40.34
N GLN A 30 -46.77 16.31 40.51
CA GLN A 30 -46.48 17.34 39.52
C GLN A 30 -44.96 17.47 39.49
N VAL A 31 -44.33 16.78 38.51
CA VAL A 31 -42.90 16.91 38.24
C VAL A 31 -42.61 18.40 38.02
N ASP A 32 -41.76 18.96 38.85
CA ASP A 32 -41.36 20.37 38.75
C ASP A 32 -40.80 20.59 37.32
N PRO A 33 -41.27 21.60 36.59
CA PRO A 33 -40.73 21.93 35.24
C PRO A 33 -39.21 22.15 35.24
N ARG A 34 -38.62 22.41 36.39
CA ARG A 34 -37.18 22.52 36.58
C ARG A 34 -36.50 21.18 36.54
N ASP A 35 -37.09 20.14 37.13
CA ASP A 35 -36.53 18.79 37.14
C ASP A 35 -36.57 18.17 35.73
N GLU A 36 -37.61 18.41 34.96
CA GLU A 36 -37.66 18.02 33.54
C GLU A 36 -36.56 18.71 32.72
N LYS A 37 -36.35 20.01 32.99
CA LYS A 37 -35.28 20.76 32.31
C LYS A 37 -33.89 20.29 32.69
N ILE A 38 -33.67 19.97 33.96
CA ILE A 38 -32.38 19.40 34.45
C ILE A 38 -32.15 18.05 33.78
N ALA A 39 -33.10 17.13 33.78
CA ALA A 39 -32.96 15.82 33.13
C ALA A 39 -32.67 15.93 31.63
N ASN A 40 -33.32 16.88 30.93
CA ASN A 40 -33.07 17.13 29.51
C ASN A 40 -31.65 17.68 29.27
N LEU A 41 -31.18 18.61 30.12
CA LEU A 41 -29.82 19.16 30.01
C LEU A 41 -28.76 18.11 30.32
N GLU A 42 -28.99 17.25 31.32
CA GLU A 42 -28.09 16.13 31.65
C GLU A 42 -28.02 15.12 30.50
N ALA A 43 -29.16 14.80 29.88
CA ALA A 43 -29.18 13.93 28.69
C ALA A 43 -28.41 14.55 27.50
N GLN A 44 -28.59 15.84 27.24
CA GLN A 44 -27.87 16.56 26.20
C GLN A 44 -26.35 16.61 26.49
N LEU A 45 -25.97 16.80 27.75
CA LEU A 45 -24.58 16.80 28.17
C LEU A 45 -23.93 15.43 27.94
N ALA A 46 -24.59 14.36 28.39
CA ALA A 46 -24.11 12.99 28.21
C ALA A 46 -23.95 12.61 26.72
N GLU A 47 -24.91 13.05 25.90
CA GLU A 47 -24.82 12.85 24.43
C GLU A 47 -23.68 13.67 23.82
N ALA A 48 -23.49 14.90 24.26
CA ALA A 48 -22.39 15.76 23.80
C ALA A 48 -21.03 15.18 24.18
N GLU A 49 -20.86 14.71 25.42
CA GLU A 49 -19.66 14.05 25.89
C GLU A 49 -19.34 12.76 25.10
N THR A 50 -20.38 11.98 24.80
CA THR A 50 -20.23 10.76 24.00
C THR A 50 -19.77 11.10 22.58
N ARG A 51 -20.41 12.09 21.94
CA ARG A 51 -20.00 12.58 20.61
C ARG A 51 -18.59 13.14 20.61
N GLU A 52 -18.19 13.86 21.67
CA GLU A 52 -16.82 14.37 21.80
C GLU A 52 -15.80 13.23 21.90
N ARG A 53 -16.06 12.24 22.76
CA ARG A 53 -15.19 11.06 22.93
C ARG A 53 -15.02 10.30 21.60
N ASP A 54 -16.12 10.04 20.90
CA ASP A 54 -16.09 9.37 19.61
C ASP A 54 -15.33 10.19 18.56
N SER A 55 -15.54 11.50 18.54
CA SER A 55 -14.81 12.44 17.68
C SER A 55 -13.30 12.40 17.96
N VAL A 56 -12.89 12.47 19.23
CA VAL A 56 -11.48 12.40 19.63
C VAL A 56 -10.86 11.06 19.24
N LEU A 57 -11.56 9.95 19.42
CA LEU A 57 -11.06 8.63 19.01
C LEU A 57 -10.88 8.54 17.49
N ARG A 58 -11.85 9.05 16.74
CA ARG A 58 -11.77 9.12 15.26
C ARG A 58 -10.59 9.96 14.81
N ILE A 59 -10.44 11.16 15.36
CA ILE A 59 -9.33 12.07 15.03
C ILE A 59 -7.98 11.42 15.35
N LYS A 60 -7.85 10.73 16.50
CA LYS A 60 -6.62 10.00 16.86
C LYS A 60 -6.30 8.92 15.83
N ALA A 61 -7.30 8.14 15.39
CA ALA A 61 -7.12 7.11 14.38
C ALA A 61 -6.72 7.70 13.02
N GLU A 62 -7.35 8.81 12.63
CA GLU A 62 -7.02 9.53 11.39
C GLU A 62 -5.60 10.11 11.44
N MET A 63 -5.19 10.71 12.57
CA MET A 63 -3.83 11.22 12.76
C MET A 63 -2.78 10.11 12.68
N GLU A 64 -3.02 8.94 13.29
CA GLU A 64 -2.09 7.83 13.22
C GLU A 64 -1.98 7.27 11.79
N ASN A 65 -3.09 7.17 11.08
CA ASN A 65 -3.10 6.77 9.66
C ASN A 65 -2.35 7.77 8.79
N LEU A 66 -2.57 9.08 9.03
CA LEU A 66 -1.89 10.15 8.31
C LEU A 66 -0.38 10.11 8.61
N ARG A 67 0.03 9.96 9.86
CA ARG A 67 1.43 9.85 10.26
C ARG A 67 2.11 8.70 9.52
N ARG A 68 1.52 7.50 9.57
CA ARG A 68 2.06 6.33 8.88
C ARG A 68 2.15 6.53 7.36
N ARG A 69 1.14 7.16 6.75
CA ARG A 69 1.17 7.47 5.32
C ARG A 69 2.27 8.46 4.98
N THR A 70 2.43 9.52 5.79
CA THR A 70 3.47 10.54 5.60
C THR A 70 4.87 9.93 5.72
N GLU A 71 5.11 9.05 6.69
CA GLU A 71 6.38 8.34 6.84
C GLU A 71 6.73 7.53 5.58
N LEU A 72 5.76 6.78 5.04
CA LEU A 72 5.93 6.03 3.79
C LEU A 72 6.15 6.93 2.58
N ASP A 73 5.46 8.06 2.50
CA ASP A 73 5.61 9.01 1.40
C ASP A 73 6.98 9.71 1.44
N VAL A 74 7.48 10.06 2.63
CA VAL A 74 8.83 10.60 2.83
C VAL A 74 9.89 9.56 2.45
N GLU A 75 9.74 8.30 2.90
CA GLU A 75 10.65 7.23 2.51
C GLU A 75 10.72 7.04 1.00
N LYS A 76 9.54 7.00 0.33
CA LYS A 76 9.46 6.92 -1.13
C LYS A 76 10.11 8.14 -1.80
N ALA A 77 9.85 9.35 -1.29
CA ALA A 77 10.42 10.57 -1.83
C ALA A 77 11.96 10.53 -1.77
N HIS A 78 12.54 10.09 -0.65
CA HIS A 78 13.99 9.90 -0.53
C HIS A 78 14.51 8.82 -1.48
N LYS A 79 13.85 7.68 -1.53
CA LYS A 79 14.27 6.53 -2.34
C LYS A 79 14.31 6.84 -3.84
N PHE A 80 13.38 7.67 -4.32
CA PHE A 80 13.26 8.03 -5.73
C PHE A 80 13.65 9.48 -6.05
N ALA A 81 14.27 10.20 -5.12
CA ALA A 81 14.71 11.58 -5.32
C ALA A 81 15.61 11.75 -6.56
N LEU A 82 16.41 10.74 -6.89
CA LEU A 82 17.33 10.77 -8.01
C LEU A 82 16.74 10.31 -9.34
N GLU A 83 15.47 9.88 -9.38
CA GLU A 83 14.85 9.30 -10.58
C GLU A 83 14.95 10.26 -11.79
N LYS A 84 14.61 11.52 -11.58
CA LYS A 84 14.68 12.53 -12.65
C LYS A 84 16.13 12.78 -13.11
N PHE A 85 17.07 12.90 -12.18
CA PHE A 85 18.48 13.08 -12.50
C PHE A 85 19.04 11.90 -13.29
N VAL A 86 18.77 10.68 -12.84
CA VAL A 86 19.22 9.46 -13.53
C VAL A 86 18.61 9.41 -14.94
N ASN A 87 17.33 9.74 -15.11
CA ASN A 87 16.69 9.73 -16.41
C ASN A 87 17.37 10.69 -17.41
N GLU A 88 17.75 11.89 -16.96
CA GLU A 88 18.52 12.85 -17.77
C GLU A 88 19.96 12.41 -18.05
N LEU A 89 20.50 11.47 -17.25
CA LEU A 89 21.83 10.91 -17.43
C LEU A 89 21.87 9.76 -18.45
N LEU A 90 20.74 9.04 -18.66
CA LEU A 90 20.68 7.88 -19.55
C LEU A 90 21.12 8.17 -20.99
N PRO A 91 20.81 9.32 -21.61
CA PRO A 91 21.31 9.64 -22.94
C PRO A 91 22.83 9.72 -23.04
N VAL A 92 23.53 10.09 -21.94
CA VAL A 92 24.98 10.11 -21.90
C VAL A 92 25.54 8.68 -21.94
N LEU A 93 24.96 7.77 -21.17
CA LEU A 93 25.31 6.35 -21.22
C LEU A 93 25.05 5.73 -22.58
N ASP A 94 23.89 6.04 -23.19
CA ASP A 94 23.55 5.58 -24.55
C ASP A 94 24.56 6.11 -25.60
N SER A 95 25.05 7.34 -25.42
CA SER A 95 26.06 7.92 -26.31
C SER A 95 27.41 7.22 -26.19
N LEU A 96 27.80 6.82 -24.97
CA LEU A 96 28.99 6.01 -24.73
C LEU A 96 28.85 4.61 -25.33
N ASP A 97 27.70 3.96 -25.15
CA ASP A 97 27.40 2.66 -25.75
C ASP A 97 27.49 2.75 -27.29
N ARG A 98 26.88 3.74 -27.90
CA ARG A 98 26.92 3.97 -29.35
C ARG A 98 28.36 4.23 -29.85
N ALA A 99 29.16 5.00 -29.09
CA ALA A 99 30.54 5.24 -29.44
C ALA A 99 31.36 3.92 -29.48
N LEU A 100 31.07 3.01 -28.55
CA LEU A 100 31.71 1.68 -28.51
C LEU A 100 31.23 0.73 -29.61
N GLU A 101 29.96 0.85 -30.05
CA GLU A 101 29.38 0.06 -31.12
C GLU A 101 29.98 0.42 -32.50
N VAL A 102 30.22 1.73 -32.73
CA VAL A 102 30.76 2.21 -34.02
C VAL A 102 32.28 2.28 -34.04
N ALA A 103 32.94 2.05 -32.92
CA ALA A 103 34.40 2.06 -32.82
C ALA A 103 35.01 0.88 -33.61
N ASP A 104 35.98 1.17 -34.44
CA ASP A 104 36.77 0.13 -35.13
C ASP A 104 37.74 -0.51 -34.13
N LYS A 105 37.37 -1.69 -33.65
CA LYS A 105 38.10 -2.42 -32.60
C LYS A 105 39.40 -3.07 -33.15
N ASP A 106 39.49 -3.20 -34.49
CA ASP A 106 40.64 -3.79 -35.15
C ASP A 106 41.75 -2.75 -35.50
N ASN A 107 41.49 -1.47 -35.19
CA ASN A 107 42.43 -0.38 -35.40
C ASN A 107 43.27 -0.11 -34.18
N ASP A 108 44.52 -0.58 -34.20
CA ASP A 108 45.48 -0.39 -33.08
C ASP A 108 45.67 1.07 -32.66
N ALA A 109 45.54 2.01 -33.60
CA ALA A 109 45.67 3.43 -33.27
C ALA A 109 44.47 3.97 -32.45
N MET A 110 43.32 3.28 -32.46
CA MET A 110 42.16 3.64 -31.71
C MET A 110 41.96 2.82 -30.44
N ALA A 111 42.74 1.74 -30.27
CA ALA A 111 42.58 0.80 -29.15
C ALA A 111 42.59 1.49 -27.77
N ALA A 112 43.56 2.39 -27.54
CA ALA A 112 43.68 3.14 -26.27
C ALA A 112 42.46 4.07 -26.04
N MET A 113 41.87 4.65 -27.10
CA MET A 113 40.67 5.49 -27.00
C MET A 113 39.46 4.63 -26.66
N VAL A 114 39.27 3.49 -27.32
CA VAL A 114 38.18 2.54 -27.08
C VAL A 114 38.23 2.05 -25.63
N GLU A 115 39.42 1.63 -25.17
CA GLU A 115 39.63 1.23 -23.76
C GLU A 115 39.26 2.36 -22.79
N GLY A 116 39.65 3.59 -23.07
CA GLY A 116 39.30 4.76 -22.25
C GLY A 116 37.81 5.00 -22.17
N ILE A 117 37.07 4.83 -23.27
CA ILE A 117 35.60 4.96 -23.30
C ILE A 117 34.94 3.80 -22.53
N GLU A 118 35.41 2.56 -22.69
CA GLU A 118 34.94 1.40 -21.94
C GLU A 118 35.11 1.58 -20.42
N LEU A 119 36.26 2.03 -19.98
CA LEU A 119 36.55 2.32 -18.58
C LEU A 119 35.68 3.46 -18.05
N THR A 120 35.48 4.51 -18.83
CA THR A 120 34.62 5.64 -18.45
C THR A 120 33.19 5.17 -18.26
N ARG A 121 32.64 4.40 -19.23
CA ARG A 121 31.31 3.83 -19.16
C ARG A 121 31.15 2.92 -17.95
N LYS A 122 32.12 2.01 -17.72
CA LYS A 122 32.13 1.10 -16.57
C LYS A 122 32.12 1.89 -15.26
N SER A 123 33.00 2.87 -15.11
CA SER A 123 33.06 3.72 -13.92
C SER A 123 31.76 4.44 -13.66
N MET A 124 31.11 4.97 -14.71
CA MET A 124 29.82 5.62 -14.61
C MET A 124 28.72 4.65 -14.12
N LEU A 125 28.65 3.44 -14.68
CA LEU A 125 27.72 2.40 -14.26
C LEU A 125 27.95 1.98 -12.81
N ASP A 126 29.22 1.82 -12.39
CA ASP A 126 29.59 1.49 -11.02
C ASP A 126 29.19 2.59 -10.03
N VAL A 127 29.27 3.86 -10.44
CA VAL A 127 28.81 4.98 -9.61
C VAL A 127 27.29 4.98 -9.46
N VAL A 128 26.53 4.91 -10.55
CA VAL A 128 25.08 4.96 -10.47
C VAL A 128 24.50 3.72 -9.78
N ALA A 129 25.17 2.57 -9.87
CA ALA A 129 24.79 1.35 -9.16
C ALA A 129 24.80 1.52 -7.63
N LYS A 130 25.73 2.33 -7.07
CA LYS A 130 25.78 2.67 -5.65
C LYS A 130 24.52 3.43 -5.17
N PHE A 131 23.83 4.09 -6.08
CA PHE A 131 22.57 4.80 -5.84
C PHE A 131 21.34 3.95 -6.16
N GLY A 132 21.51 2.64 -6.39
CA GLY A 132 20.41 1.70 -6.62
C GLY A 132 19.94 1.61 -8.06
N VAL A 133 20.71 2.18 -9.01
CA VAL A 133 20.42 2.02 -10.45
C VAL A 133 20.95 0.67 -10.92
N GLN A 134 20.13 -0.08 -11.65
CA GLN A 134 20.50 -1.36 -12.26
C GLN A 134 20.21 -1.32 -13.76
N VAL A 135 21.09 -1.93 -14.52
CA VAL A 135 20.94 -2.08 -16.00
C VAL A 135 20.05 -3.28 -16.28
N VAL A 136 19.16 -3.13 -17.26
CA VAL A 136 18.35 -4.21 -17.83
C VAL A 136 18.85 -4.42 -19.26
N ALA A 137 19.65 -5.45 -19.46
CA ALA A 137 20.28 -5.77 -20.76
C ALA A 137 20.47 -7.28 -20.97
N ASP A 138 19.72 -8.11 -20.22
CA ASP A 138 19.83 -9.57 -20.32
C ASP A 138 19.18 -10.06 -21.61
N ILE A 139 19.85 -11.02 -22.25
CA ILE A 139 19.36 -11.74 -23.43
C ILE A 139 19.04 -13.19 -23.05
N ASP A 140 18.25 -13.86 -23.88
CA ASP A 140 17.77 -15.23 -23.66
C ASP A 140 17.00 -15.41 -22.32
N VAL A 141 16.37 -14.34 -21.85
CA VAL A 141 15.46 -14.32 -20.71
C VAL A 141 14.04 -14.11 -21.18
N PRO A 142 13.02 -14.61 -20.45
CA PRO A 142 11.63 -14.33 -20.79
C PRO A 142 11.36 -12.83 -20.83
N MET A 143 10.62 -12.40 -21.85
CA MET A 143 10.20 -10.99 -21.96
C MET A 143 9.27 -10.63 -20.78
N ASP A 144 9.66 -9.64 -20.00
CA ASP A 144 8.86 -9.07 -18.91
C ASP A 144 8.38 -7.67 -19.28
N PRO A 145 7.07 -7.43 -19.44
CA PRO A 145 6.51 -6.12 -19.81
C PRO A 145 6.80 -5.02 -18.79
N ASN A 146 7.17 -5.36 -17.56
CA ASN A 146 7.51 -4.36 -16.54
C ASN A 146 8.85 -3.69 -16.78
N VAL A 147 9.80 -4.37 -17.43
CA VAL A 147 11.18 -3.91 -17.64
C VAL A 147 11.61 -3.93 -19.11
N HIS A 148 10.84 -4.60 -19.99
CA HIS A 148 11.12 -4.71 -21.41
C HIS A 148 10.00 -4.10 -22.25
N GLN A 149 10.39 -3.45 -23.36
CA GLN A 149 9.50 -2.99 -24.42
C GLN A 149 9.88 -3.72 -25.70
N ALA A 150 9.06 -4.69 -26.11
CA ALA A 150 9.24 -5.39 -27.39
C ALA A 150 8.94 -4.45 -28.55
N ILE A 151 9.93 -4.23 -29.41
CA ILE A 151 9.79 -3.39 -30.63
C ILE A 151 9.75 -4.20 -31.91
N ALA A 152 10.24 -5.44 -31.89
CA ALA A 152 10.23 -6.35 -33.01
C ALA A 152 10.10 -7.79 -32.57
N MET A 153 9.51 -8.63 -33.39
CA MET A 153 9.56 -10.08 -33.27
C MET A 153 10.36 -10.66 -34.45
N VAL A 154 11.36 -11.45 -34.14
CA VAL A 154 12.29 -12.01 -35.10
C VAL A 154 12.29 -13.54 -35.00
N GLU A 155 12.22 -14.24 -36.09
CA GLU A 155 12.34 -15.70 -36.09
C GLU A 155 13.77 -16.08 -35.71
N SER A 156 13.90 -16.97 -34.75
CA SER A 156 15.18 -17.48 -34.26
C SER A 156 15.03 -18.93 -33.85
N ASP A 157 16.05 -19.72 -34.19
CA ASP A 157 16.21 -21.10 -33.74
C ASP A 157 17.14 -21.18 -32.50
N ASP A 158 17.89 -20.11 -32.20
CA ASP A 158 18.91 -20.08 -31.14
C ASP A 158 18.32 -19.72 -29.76
N VAL A 159 17.18 -19.00 -29.76
CA VAL A 159 16.54 -18.50 -28.53
C VAL A 159 15.10 -18.97 -28.51
N ALA A 160 14.64 -19.38 -27.33
CA ALA A 160 13.27 -19.85 -27.15
C ALA A 160 12.24 -18.75 -27.47
N ALA A 161 11.16 -19.14 -28.12
CA ALA A 161 10.07 -18.21 -28.46
C ALA A 161 9.52 -17.51 -27.23
N GLY A 162 9.37 -16.20 -27.29
CA GLY A 162 8.96 -15.35 -26.19
C GLY A 162 10.10 -14.80 -25.33
N ASN A 163 11.35 -15.22 -25.57
CA ASN A 163 12.53 -14.68 -24.90
C ASN A 163 13.09 -13.46 -25.65
N VAL A 164 13.85 -12.65 -24.92
CA VAL A 164 14.61 -11.53 -25.46
C VAL A 164 15.72 -12.06 -26.35
N LEU A 165 15.67 -11.76 -27.65
CA LEU A 165 16.68 -12.15 -28.60
C LEU A 165 17.85 -11.16 -28.60
N MET A 166 17.55 -9.88 -28.59
CA MET A 166 18.55 -8.82 -28.64
C MET A 166 18.02 -7.56 -27.93
N VAL A 167 18.92 -6.85 -27.29
CA VAL A 167 18.65 -5.55 -26.67
C VAL A 167 19.12 -4.44 -27.58
N MET A 168 18.18 -3.67 -28.12
CA MET A 168 18.45 -2.53 -29.01
C MET A 168 18.83 -1.28 -28.21
N GLN A 169 18.21 -1.09 -27.04
CA GLN A 169 18.53 -0.03 -26.11
C GLN A 169 18.38 -0.57 -24.69
N LYS A 170 19.42 -0.38 -23.87
CA LYS A 170 19.43 -0.86 -22.49
C LYS A 170 18.36 -0.17 -21.66
N GLY A 171 17.68 -0.95 -20.81
CA GLY A 171 16.78 -0.44 -19.80
C GLY A 171 17.50 -0.14 -18.50
N TYR A 172 16.82 0.59 -17.60
CA TYR A 172 17.36 0.92 -16.28
C TYR A 172 16.24 0.92 -15.24
N THR A 173 16.56 0.41 -14.06
CA THR A 173 15.69 0.49 -12.87
C THR A 173 16.38 1.27 -11.76
N LEU A 174 15.61 1.90 -10.87
CA LEU A 174 16.08 2.54 -9.64
C LEU A 174 15.37 1.89 -8.45
N HIS A 175 16.13 1.23 -7.60
CA HIS A 175 15.60 0.46 -6.46
C HIS A 175 14.46 -0.50 -6.85
N GLY A 176 14.60 -1.15 -8.02
CA GLY A 176 13.62 -2.10 -8.56
C GLY A 176 12.45 -1.48 -9.31
N ARG A 177 12.33 -0.15 -9.36
CA ARG A 177 11.34 0.54 -10.18
C ARG A 177 11.94 0.89 -11.54
N THR A 178 11.23 0.55 -12.62
CA THR A 178 11.67 0.87 -13.99
C THR A 178 11.64 2.37 -14.23
N ILE A 179 12.81 2.94 -14.55
CA ILE A 179 12.97 4.32 -15.04
C ILE A 179 12.78 4.34 -16.55
N ARG A 180 13.42 3.38 -17.25
CA ARG A 180 13.32 3.20 -18.69
C ARG A 180 13.31 1.72 -19.00
N ALA A 181 12.30 1.24 -19.71
CA ALA A 181 12.26 -0.12 -20.19
C ALA A 181 13.35 -0.36 -21.25
N ALA A 182 13.93 -1.56 -21.27
CA ALA A 182 14.84 -1.97 -22.33
C ALA A 182 14.06 -2.17 -23.63
N MET A 183 14.49 -1.56 -24.73
CA MET A 183 13.94 -1.82 -26.06
C MET A 183 14.57 -3.10 -26.60
N VAL A 184 13.73 -4.11 -26.82
CA VAL A 184 14.20 -5.46 -27.17
C VAL A 184 13.51 -6.00 -28.42
N SER A 185 14.20 -6.88 -29.14
CA SER A 185 13.56 -7.80 -30.07
C SER A 185 13.31 -9.13 -29.35
N VAL A 186 12.17 -9.75 -29.63
CA VAL A 186 11.73 -11.01 -29.01
C VAL A 186 11.78 -12.12 -30.05
N ALA A 187 12.27 -13.29 -29.62
CA ALA A 187 12.30 -14.46 -30.46
C ALA A 187 10.88 -14.96 -30.75
N LYS A 188 10.60 -15.29 -32.00
CA LYS A 188 9.39 -15.96 -32.48
C LYS A 188 9.76 -17.31 -33.04
N ALA A 189 8.95 -18.34 -32.79
CA ALA A 189 9.14 -19.64 -33.44
C ALA A 189 9.03 -19.48 -34.94
N LYS A 190 9.89 -20.19 -35.67
CA LYS A 190 9.75 -20.37 -37.14
C LYS A 190 8.44 -21.08 -37.43
N GLY A 191 7.59 -20.46 -38.25
CA GLY A 191 6.34 -21.03 -38.72
C GLY A 191 6.52 -22.13 -39.77
#